data_2ac27843e8efa54e13906a34611c4549
#
_entry.id   2ac27843e8efa54e13906a34611c4549
#
_cell.length_a   1.000
_cell.length_b   1.000
_cell.length_c   1.000
_cell.angle_alpha   90.00
_cell.angle_beta   90.00
_cell.angle_gamma   90.00
#
_symmetry.space_group_name_H-M   'P 1'
#
loop_
_entity.id
_entity.type
_entity.pdbx_description
1 polymer ?
#
loop_
_entity_poly.entity_id
_entity_poly.type
_entity_poly.pdbx_seq_one_letter_code
_entity_poly.pdbx_strand_id
1 'polypeptide(L)'
;MDFLIGPGELHEPPESSPFTKRQWGTITCYTAPAPSRDVGSYQLYFDISGIEKDDLNYLTLYQMLLTELDTKRFTVEEQKNLEQEYLHDCTFDELYPPKEAGALNHPMMSVFWYGLTGDFEAGLDFLLDVMGGGDYSDTDTIIQVLEKYLPDYDQSKADNASALAFSLSEGYMRQECRFRNMLNSQENYYFLKDVLKRLKEEPDFGAAAAARLETISHTILNRRDLVFLAAASPDVLGTLEQTAADILGRLPVFKEGHSSSAPAVWLPDQRQKLAVCVEASCQETRLMGDFHGNPDFKGRYLPFLMAAADKYLKPAIRYQGGAYDSGIDFYIPAGYFSLWSTADPEVRSTIKLFLATGAQLMELPLTHEELDGYILNAYAQALPPSGTLSTRMRHMRRDMVNMDTRRINEMISDIRNAALCHQKEAARVIDRILGRSAIVTVGNEKCIMRDKDVFDQVLIYHTDYV
;
A
#
# COMPACT_ATOMS: atom_id res chain seq x y z
N MET A 1 -11.39 27.73 -31.38
CA MET A 1 -10.17 26.93 -31.26
C MET A 1 -10.49 25.75 -30.38
N ASP A 2 -10.72 24.61 -30.99
CA ASP A 2 -10.98 23.37 -30.23
C ASP A 2 -9.63 22.84 -29.72
N PHE A 3 -9.33 23.13 -28.46
CA PHE A 3 -8.16 22.61 -27.75
C PHE A 3 -8.42 21.24 -27.12
N LEU A 4 -9.48 20.55 -27.52
CA LEU A 4 -9.82 19.26 -26.99
C LEU A 4 -9.11 18.16 -27.78
N ILE A 5 -8.15 17.50 -27.13
CA ILE A 5 -7.53 16.26 -27.63
C ILE A 5 -8.64 15.20 -27.72
N GLY A 6 -8.78 14.53 -28.86
CA GLY A 6 -9.69 13.40 -29.04
C GLY A 6 -9.03 12.07 -28.65
N PRO A 7 -9.81 11.01 -28.40
CA PRO A 7 -9.27 9.68 -28.10
C PRO A 7 -8.29 9.13 -29.13
N GLY A 8 -8.42 9.52 -30.40
CA GLY A 8 -7.53 9.14 -31.48
C GLY A 8 -6.13 9.76 -31.43
N GLU A 9 -5.95 10.82 -30.62
CA GLU A 9 -4.67 11.50 -30.44
C GLU A 9 -3.88 10.99 -29.21
N LEU A 10 -4.46 10.07 -28.44
CA LEU A 10 -3.80 9.46 -27.30
C LEU A 10 -2.66 8.55 -27.76
N HIS A 11 -1.49 8.77 -27.21
CA HIS A 11 -0.31 7.94 -27.49
C HIS A 11 -0.42 6.57 -26.80
N GLU A 12 0.35 5.58 -27.27
CA GLU A 12 0.49 4.32 -26.55
C GLU A 12 1.15 4.55 -25.17
N PRO A 13 0.82 3.69 -24.17
CA PRO A 13 1.54 3.71 -22.90
C PRO A 13 3.06 3.62 -23.17
N PRO A 14 3.88 4.41 -22.46
CA PRO A 14 5.32 4.35 -22.65
C PRO A 14 5.83 2.93 -22.38
N GLU A 15 6.76 2.47 -23.20
CA GLU A 15 7.48 1.23 -22.93
C GLU A 15 8.16 1.29 -21.54
N SER A 16 8.43 0.12 -20.97
CA SER A 16 9.13 0.05 -19.69
C SER A 16 10.48 0.75 -19.81
N SER A 17 10.81 1.59 -18.84
CA SER A 17 12.11 2.24 -18.78
C SER A 17 13.21 1.20 -18.65
N PRO A 18 14.34 1.34 -19.34
CA PRO A 18 15.45 0.40 -19.25
C PRO A 18 16.01 0.38 -17.81
N PHE A 19 16.29 -0.80 -17.32
CA PHE A 19 17.01 -1.04 -16.09
C PHE A 19 17.96 -2.23 -16.24
N THR A 20 18.91 -2.34 -15.34
CA THR A 20 19.83 -3.48 -15.25
C THR A 20 19.48 -4.29 -14.01
N LYS A 21 19.46 -5.62 -14.16
CA LYS A 21 19.32 -6.58 -13.04
C LYS A 21 20.59 -7.38 -12.90
N ARG A 22 21.15 -7.40 -11.70
CA ARG A 22 22.38 -8.16 -11.37
C ARG A 22 22.19 -8.94 -10.10
N GLN A 23 23.01 -9.98 -9.93
CA GLN A 23 23.03 -10.81 -8.73
C GLN A 23 24.38 -10.70 -8.04
N TRP A 24 24.40 -10.34 -6.76
CA TRP A 24 25.59 -10.27 -5.91
C TRP A 24 25.47 -11.33 -4.80
N GLY A 25 25.82 -12.59 -5.10
CA GLY A 25 25.55 -13.70 -4.19
C GLY A 25 24.05 -13.89 -3.96
N THR A 26 23.59 -13.64 -2.74
CA THR A 26 22.15 -13.71 -2.37
C THR A 26 21.38 -12.39 -2.58
N ILE A 27 22.08 -11.31 -2.95
CA ILE A 27 21.49 -9.99 -3.13
C ILE A 27 21.10 -9.79 -4.60
N THR A 28 19.86 -9.39 -4.86
CA THR A 28 19.42 -8.97 -6.19
C THR A 28 19.49 -7.44 -6.30
N CYS A 29 20.22 -6.96 -7.28
CA CYS A 29 20.36 -5.52 -7.54
C CYS A 29 19.66 -5.10 -8.82
N TYR A 30 18.86 -4.04 -8.74
CA TYR A 30 18.25 -3.36 -9.87
C TYR A 30 18.75 -1.92 -9.93
N THR A 31 19.21 -1.48 -11.10
CA THR A 31 19.61 -0.10 -11.32
C THR A 31 18.98 0.46 -12.58
N ALA A 32 18.53 1.69 -12.55
CA ALA A 32 17.92 2.36 -13.68
C ALA A 32 18.50 3.75 -13.89
N PRO A 33 18.94 4.09 -15.14
CA PRO A 33 19.36 5.44 -15.46
C PRO A 33 18.17 6.40 -15.43
N ALA A 34 18.34 7.54 -14.76
CA ALA A 34 17.33 8.57 -14.65
C ALA A 34 17.93 9.95 -14.97
N PRO A 35 17.17 10.88 -15.55
CA PRO A 35 17.64 12.25 -15.81
C PRO A 35 17.61 13.07 -14.52
N SER A 36 18.34 12.62 -13.53
CA SER A 36 18.62 13.35 -12.29
C SER A 36 20.07 13.78 -12.29
N ARG A 37 20.39 14.93 -11.71
CA ARG A 37 21.78 15.37 -11.58
C ARG A 37 22.41 14.68 -10.36
N ASP A 38 22.12 15.22 -9.19
CA ASP A 38 22.79 14.83 -7.94
C ASP A 38 21.89 14.06 -6.98
N VAL A 39 20.63 13.80 -7.38
CA VAL A 39 19.65 13.08 -6.52
C VAL A 39 19.45 11.66 -7.05
N GLY A 40 19.49 10.70 -6.14
CA GLY A 40 19.10 9.32 -6.36
C GLY A 40 17.83 8.96 -5.60
N SER A 41 17.18 7.90 -6.07
CA SER A 41 16.08 7.23 -5.37
C SER A 41 16.51 5.80 -5.10
N TYR A 42 16.37 5.38 -3.86
CA TYR A 42 16.90 4.11 -3.36
C TYR A 42 15.82 3.32 -2.64
N GLN A 43 15.90 2.00 -2.71
CA GLN A 43 15.01 1.12 -1.95
C GLN A 43 15.69 -0.19 -1.62
N LEU A 44 15.52 -0.64 -0.39
CA LEU A 44 15.92 -1.96 0.08
C LEU A 44 14.67 -2.78 0.43
N TYR A 45 14.76 -4.09 0.19
CA TYR A 45 13.77 -5.05 0.63
C TYR A 45 14.46 -6.18 1.39
N PHE A 46 14.17 -6.29 2.66
CA PHE A 46 14.70 -7.29 3.57
C PHE A 46 13.70 -8.43 3.76
N ASP A 47 14.15 -9.67 3.70
CA ASP A 47 13.36 -10.84 4.02
C ASP A 47 13.03 -10.87 5.53
N ILE A 48 11.75 -10.83 5.87
CA ILE A 48 11.25 -10.95 7.24
C ILE A 48 10.52 -12.27 7.50
N SER A 49 10.63 -13.24 6.60
CA SER A 49 10.00 -14.55 6.75
C SER A 49 10.54 -15.37 7.94
N GLY A 50 11.67 -14.96 8.49
CA GLY A 50 12.25 -15.55 9.71
C GLY A 50 11.64 -15.03 11.01
N ILE A 51 10.81 -13.98 10.99
CA ILE A 51 10.09 -13.50 12.18
C ILE A 51 8.98 -14.49 12.50
N GLU A 52 8.95 -14.99 13.73
CA GLU A 52 7.92 -15.93 14.18
C GLU A 52 6.56 -15.22 14.25
N LYS A 53 5.49 -16.00 14.07
CA LYS A 53 4.12 -15.48 14.08
C LYS A 53 3.81 -14.69 15.36
N ASP A 54 4.26 -15.18 16.50
CA ASP A 54 3.99 -14.57 17.81
C ASP A 54 4.81 -13.27 18.03
N ASP A 55 5.86 -13.05 17.22
CA ASP A 55 6.70 -11.86 17.25
C ASP A 55 6.33 -10.82 16.20
N LEU A 56 5.38 -11.11 15.30
CA LEU A 56 4.98 -10.16 14.26
C LEU A 56 4.47 -8.83 14.81
N ASN A 57 3.78 -8.83 15.94
CA ASN A 57 3.31 -7.60 16.58
C ASN A 57 4.48 -6.74 17.10
N TYR A 58 5.62 -7.36 17.45
CA TYR A 58 6.84 -6.63 17.81
C TYR A 58 7.50 -5.95 16.60
N LEU A 59 7.21 -6.38 15.35
CA LEU A 59 7.69 -5.68 14.15
C LEU A 59 7.17 -4.24 14.10
N THR A 60 5.89 -4.03 14.45
CA THR A 60 5.34 -2.67 14.54
C THR A 60 6.04 -1.85 15.62
N LEU A 61 6.28 -2.43 16.81
CA LEU A 61 7.04 -1.76 17.85
C LEU A 61 8.46 -1.43 17.42
N TYR A 62 9.15 -2.38 16.76
CA TYR A 62 10.49 -2.16 16.21
C TYR A 62 10.51 -0.96 15.25
N GLN A 63 9.56 -0.90 14.30
CA GLN A 63 9.46 0.22 13.36
C GLN A 63 9.19 1.57 14.04
N MET A 64 8.37 1.58 15.10
CA MET A 64 8.11 2.79 15.89
C MET A 64 9.35 3.31 16.63
N LEU A 65 10.28 2.41 16.97
CA LEU A 65 11.49 2.72 17.71
C LEU A 65 12.67 3.15 16.83
N LEU A 66 12.56 2.98 15.50
CA LEU A 66 13.58 3.48 14.58
C LEU A 66 13.71 5.00 14.71
N THR A 67 14.93 5.49 14.88
CA THR A 67 15.27 6.91 15.14
C THR A 67 14.75 7.50 16.47
N GLU A 68 14.14 6.70 17.32
CA GLU A 68 13.66 7.14 18.65
C GLU A 68 14.50 6.54 19.81
N LEU A 69 15.47 5.67 19.51
CA LEU A 69 16.43 5.12 20.47
C LEU A 69 17.86 5.51 20.08
N ASP A 70 18.72 5.78 21.07
CA ASP A 70 20.14 5.91 20.80
C ASP A 70 20.71 4.62 20.18
N THR A 71 21.67 4.77 19.27
CA THR A 71 22.47 3.64 18.79
C THR A 71 23.86 3.67 19.48
N LYS A 72 24.69 2.67 19.20
CA LYS A 72 26.09 2.67 19.68
C LYS A 72 26.90 3.83 19.10
N ARG A 73 26.47 4.41 17.98
CA ARG A 73 27.22 5.44 17.24
C ARG A 73 26.61 6.82 17.38
N PHE A 74 25.30 6.91 17.50
CA PHE A 74 24.57 8.16 17.40
C PHE A 74 23.49 8.27 18.48
N THR A 75 23.37 9.45 19.07
CA THR A 75 22.22 9.83 19.89
C THR A 75 21.00 10.09 19.01
N VAL A 76 19.80 10.07 19.59
CA VAL A 76 18.54 10.40 18.88
C VAL A 76 18.60 11.78 18.22
N GLU A 77 19.23 12.79 18.87
CA GLU A 77 19.39 14.13 18.31
C GLU A 77 20.30 14.12 17.06
N GLU A 78 21.42 13.41 17.12
CA GLU A 78 22.32 13.24 15.99
C GLU A 78 21.63 12.46 14.85
N GLN A 79 20.87 11.41 15.16
CA GLN A 79 20.13 10.65 14.17
C GLN A 79 19.13 11.52 13.40
N LYS A 80 18.39 12.41 14.09
CA LYS A 80 17.43 13.32 13.44
C LYS A 80 18.09 14.30 12.49
N ASN A 81 19.29 14.75 12.83
CA ASN A 81 20.08 15.62 11.94
C ASN A 81 20.59 14.86 10.72
N LEU A 82 21.14 13.64 10.92
CA LEU A 82 21.66 12.81 9.84
C LEU A 82 20.54 12.28 8.91
N GLU A 83 19.35 11.99 9.46
CA GLU A 83 18.19 11.64 8.66
C GLU A 83 17.79 12.76 7.70
N GLN A 84 17.74 14.00 8.19
CA GLN A 84 17.47 15.16 7.35
C GLN A 84 18.57 15.44 6.31
N GLU A 85 19.81 15.09 6.62
CA GLU A 85 20.95 15.28 5.71
C GLU A 85 21.00 14.20 4.62
N TYR A 86 20.77 12.92 4.98
CA TYR A 86 21.04 11.80 4.09
C TYR A 86 19.80 11.08 3.55
N LEU A 87 18.68 11.05 4.31
CA LEU A 87 17.54 10.20 4.05
C LEU A 87 16.25 11.01 3.86
N HIS A 88 16.17 11.74 2.75
CA HIS A 88 14.95 12.52 2.44
C HIS A 88 13.78 11.61 2.11
N ASP A 89 12.60 11.92 2.67
CA ASP A 89 11.36 11.12 2.53
C ASP A 89 11.59 9.64 2.86
N CYS A 90 12.38 9.33 3.89
CA CYS A 90 12.62 7.97 4.32
C CYS A 90 11.32 7.34 4.86
N THR A 91 10.97 6.19 4.29
CA THR A 91 9.79 5.45 4.70
C THR A 91 10.11 3.96 4.88
N PHE A 92 9.55 3.40 5.94
CA PHE A 92 9.56 1.96 6.21
C PHE A 92 8.16 1.42 5.92
N ASP A 93 8.08 0.32 5.17
CA ASP A 93 6.79 -0.28 4.76
C ASP A 93 6.94 -1.79 4.64
N GLU A 94 5.84 -2.52 4.66
CA GLU A 94 5.82 -3.96 4.46
C GLU A 94 5.35 -4.29 3.05
N LEU A 95 5.99 -5.29 2.46
CA LEU A 95 5.61 -5.89 1.19
C LEU A 95 5.36 -7.38 1.39
N TYR A 96 4.25 -7.87 0.89
CA TYR A 96 4.03 -9.30 0.70
C TYR A 96 3.81 -9.56 -0.79
N PRO A 97 4.86 -9.93 -1.54
CA PRO A 97 4.75 -10.14 -2.97
C PRO A 97 3.73 -11.22 -3.33
N PRO A 98 3.07 -11.11 -4.50
CA PRO A 98 2.13 -12.12 -4.94
C PRO A 98 2.84 -13.44 -5.26
N LYS A 99 2.07 -14.55 -5.37
CA LYS A 99 2.61 -15.89 -5.66
C LYS A 99 3.42 -15.93 -6.96
N GLU A 100 3.06 -15.10 -7.91
CA GLU A 100 3.74 -14.95 -9.20
C GLU A 100 5.18 -14.44 -9.08
N ALA A 101 5.54 -13.80 -7.94
CA ALA A 101 6.89 -13.35 -7.65
C ALA A 101 7.90 -14.52 -7.47
N GLY A 102 7.43 -15.76 -7.40
CA GLY A 102 8.29 -16.95 -7.34
C GLY A 102 9.06 -17.02 -6.02
N ALA A 103 10.39 -16.98 -6.09
CA ALA A 103 11.25 -17.07 -4.89
C ALA A 103 11.04 -15.94 -3.88
N LEU A 104 10.59 -14.77 -4.33
CA LEU A 104 10.30 -13.61 -3.47
C LEU A 104 8.86 -13.61 -2.91
N ASN A 105 8.10 -14.70 -3.05
CA ASN A 105 6.75 -14.82 -2.48
C ASN A 105 6.79 -15.07 -0.97
N HIS A 106 7.29 -14.11 -0.21
CA HIS A 106 7.36 -14.11 1.24
C HIS A 106 7.31 -12.66 1.77
N PRO A 107 6.98 -12.45 3.05
CA PRO A 107 6.91 -11.10 3.59
C PRO A 107 8.29 -10.44 3.62
N MET A 108 8.31 -9.16 3.26
CA MET A 108 9.51 -8.34 3.23
C MET A 108 9.25 -7.01 3.94
N MET A 109 10.25 -6.46 4.59
CA MET A 109 10.28 -5.07 5.03
C MET A 109 11.02 -4.24 3.99
N SER A 110 10.44 -3.14 3.56
CA SER A 110 11.08 -2.22 2.63
C SER A 110 11.48 -0.92 3.30
N VAL A 111 12.60 -0.36 2.85
CA VAL A 111 13.04 0.99 3.21
C VAL A 111 13.27 1.75 1.94
N PHE A 112 12.60 2.89 1.82
CA PHE A 112 12.70 3.76 0.65
C PHE A 112 13.19 5.14 1.09
N TRP A 113 14.09 5.76 0.31
CA TRP A 113 14.52 7.14 0.53
C TRP A 113 15.01 7.80 -0.77
N TYR A 114 15.03 9.12 -0.74
CA TYR A 114 15.80 9.93 -1.66
C TYR A 114 17.07 10.44 -0.96
N GLY A 115 18.14 10.67 -1.71
CA GLY A 115 19.37 11.25 -1.18
C GLY A 115 20.27 11.80 -2.27
N LEU A 116 21.22 12.63 -1.89
CA LEU A 116 22.27 13.05 -2.80
C LEU A 116 23.15 11.84 -3.16
N THR A 117 23.51 11.73 -4.43
CA THR A 117 24.32 10.59 -4.90
C THR A 117 25.73 10.59 -4.30
N GLY A 118 26.25 11.77 -3.92
CA GLY A 118 27.53 11.92 -3.23
C GLY A 118 27.52 11.43 -1.80
N ASP A 119 26.37 11.44 -1.15
CA ASP A 119 26.20 11.06 0.26
C ASP A 119 25.61 9.64 0.42
N PHE A 120 25.44 8.91 -0.67
CA PHE A 120 24.83 7.57 -0.67
C PHE A 120 25.50 6.60 0.30
N GLU A 121 26.84 6.56 0.34
CA GLU A 121 27.60 5.68 1.22
C GLU A 121 27.29 5.98 2.70
N ALA A 122 27.38 7.26 3.09
CA ALA A 122 27.10 7.71 4.45
C ALA A 122 25.63 7.47 4.83
N GLY A 123 24.70 7.75 3.93
CA GLY A 123 23.26 7.51 4.14
C GLY A 123 22.92 6.04 4.32
N LEU A 124 23.50 5.16 3.50
CA LEU A 124 23.28 3.71 3.62
C LEU A 124 23.89 3.14 4.91
N ASP A 125 25.09 3.57 5.27
CA ASP A 125 25.76 3.15 6.51
C ASP A 125 24.98 3.63 7.75
N PHE A 126 24.51 4.87 7.73
CA PHE A 126 23.63 5.43 8.77
C PHE A 126 22.31 4.66 8.88
N LEU A 127 21.64 4.40 7.77
CA LEU A 127 20.38 3.64 7.75
C LEU A 127 20.54 2.26 8.41
N LEU A 128 21.60 1.53 8.05
CA LEU A 128 21.86 0.21 8.62
C LEU A 128 22.22 0.28 10.12
N ASP A 129 22.87 1.36 10.57
CA ASP A 129 23.15 1.58 12.00
C ASP A 129 21.84 1.80 12.78
N VAL A 130 20.95 2.65 12.29
CA VAL A 130 19.62 2.88 12.89
C VAL A 130 18.82 1.59 12.97
N MET A 131 18.80 0.81 11.89
CA MET A 131 18.04 -0.46 11.84
C MET A 131 18.62 -1.54 12.76
N GLY A 132 19.93 -1.54 13.02
CA GLY A 132 20.62 -2.60 13.75
C GLY A 132 21.16 -2.23 15.11
N GLY A 133 21.25 -0.94 15.40
CA GLY A 133 22.03 -0.42 16.53
C GLY A 133 21.22 0.10 17.72
N GLY A 134 19.89 0.12 17.66
CA GLY A 134 19.05 0.69 18.72
C GLY A 134 19.29 0.08 20.11
N ASP A 135 19.37 0.90 21.13
CA ASP A 135 19.45 0.44 22.52
C ASP A 135 18.07 0.03 23.05
N TYR A 136 17.65 -1.19 22.74
CA TYR A 136 16.37 -1.73 23.20
C TYR A 136 16.32 -1.99 24.73
N SER A 137 17.42 -1.78 25.45
CA SER A 137 17.41 -1.84 26.93
C SER A 137 16.92 -0.56 27.58
N ASP A 138 16.82 0.55 26.82
CA ASP A 138 16.22 1.81 27.28
C ASP A 138 14.69 1.71 27.35
N THR A 139 14.25 1.06 28.42
CA THR A 139 12.82 0.83 28.71
C THR A 139 12.05 2.15 28.88
N ASP A 140 12.70 3.18 29.45
CA ASP A 140 12.04 4.46 29.69
C ASP A 140 11.70 5.18 28.39
N THR A 141 12.60 5.19 27.42
CA THR A 141 12.31 5.74 26.09
C THR A 141 11.25 4.93 25.35
N ILE A 142 11.27 3.58 25.43
CA ILE A 142 10.22 2.73 24.84
C ILE A 142 8.85 3.07 25.43
N ILE A 143 8.74 3.25 26.73
CA ILE A 143 7.51 3.68 27.40
C ILE A 143 7.03 5.04 26.86
N GLN A 144 7.93 6.03 26.75
CA GLN A 144 7.58 7.36 26.24
C GLN A 144 7.07 7.33 24.80
N VAL A 145 7.69 6.52 23.94
CA VAL A 145 7.26 6.35 22.55
C VAL A 145 5.85 5.73 22.50
N LEU A 146 5.61 4.69 23.28
CA LEU A 146 4.28 4.05 23.34
C LEU A 146 3.22 5.00 23.94
N GLU A 147 3.53 5.75 24.97
CA GLU A 147 2.62 6.75 25.55
C GLU A 147 2.25 7.87 24.58
N LYS A 148 3.18 8.26 23.72
CA LYS A 148 2.94 9.24 22.66
C LYS A 148 2.09 8.66 21.53
N TYR A 149 2.39 7.44 21.09
CA TYR A 149 1.76 6.82 19.91
C TYR A 149 0.34 6.32 20.15
N LEU A 150 0.10 5.67 21.29
CA LEU A 150 -1.18 4.98 21.54
C LEU A 150 -2.40 5.92 21.56
N PRO A 151 -2.35 7.12 22.15
CA PRO A 151 -3.47 8.08 22.07
C PRO A 151 -3.76 8.53 20.63
N ASP A 152 -2.71 8.76 19.84
CA ASP A 152 -2.86 9.23 18.45
C ASP A 152 -3.40 8.14 17.53
N TYR A 153 -3.22 6.85 17.88
CA TYR A 153 -3.67 5.73 17.06
C TYR A 153 -5.19 5.74 16.84
N ASP A 154 -5.97 5.89 17.91
CA ASP A 154 -7.44 5.89 17.85
C ASP A 154 -7.96 7.11 17.11
N GLN A 155 -7.39 8.29 17.44
CA GLN A 155 -7.75 9.54 16.76
C GLN A 155 -7.44 9.46 15.26
N SER A 156 -6.31 8.88 14.89
CA SER A 156 -5.93 8.72 13.48
C SER A 156 -6.89 7.81 12.71
N LYS A 157 -7.52 6.82 13.35
CA LYS A 157 -8.52 5.96 12.71
C LYS A 157 -9.81 6.70 12.40
N ALA A 158 -10.24 7.60 13.29
CA ALA A 158 -11.40 8.44 13.08
C ALA A 158 -11.12 9.51 12.01
N ASP A 159 -10.00 10.22 12.12
CA ASP A 159 -9.59 11.28 11.18
C ASP A 159 -9.32 10.75 9.78
N ASN A 160 -8.83 9.52 9.66
CA ASN A 160 -8.49 8.87 8.40
C ASN A 160 -9.44 7.71 8.04
N ALA A 161 -10.72 7.80 8.42
CA ALA A 161 -11.71 6.74 8.16
C ALA A 161 -11.76 6.32 6.68
N SER A 162 -11.59 7.26 5.74
CA SER A 162 -11.54 6.97 4.30
C SER A 162 -10.32 6.11 3.92
N ALA A 163 -9.14 6.42 4.46
CA ALA A 163 -7.93 5.63 4.23
C ALA A 163 -8.06 4.23 4.87
N LEU A 164 -8.66 4.14 6.05
CA LEU A 164 -8.94 2.86 6.71
C LEU A 164 -9.92 2.02 5.89
N ALA A 165 -11.02 2.60 5.39
CA ALA A 165 -11.97 1.91 4.54
C ALA A 165 -11.31 1.40 3.24
N PHE A 166 -10.43 2.21 2.63
CA PHE A 166 -9.66 1.82 1.46
C PHE A 166 -8.70 0.67 1.76
N SER A 167 -7.85 0.80 2.78
CA SER A 167 -6.87 -0.22 3.17
C SER A 167 -7.52 -1.56 3.50
N LEU A 168 -8.61 -1.54 4.29
CA LEU A 168 -9.34 -2.76 4.63
C LEU A 168 -9.97 -3.41 3.39
N SER A 169 -10.54 -2.62 2.47
CA SER A 169 -11.12 -3.17 1.24
C SER A 169 -10.06 -3.73 0.28
N GLU A 170 -8.88 -3.10 0.14
CA GLU A 170 -7.75 -3.67 -0.60
C GLU A 170 -7.26 -4.99 0.01
N GLY A 171 -7.33 -5.17 1.33
CA GLY A 171 -6.98 -6.41 2.01
C GLY A 171 -7.78 -7.63 1.57
N TYR A 172 -8.92 -7.45 0.89
CA TYR A 172 -9.66 -8.53 0.23
C TYR A 172 -9.16 -8.85 -1.18
N MET A 173 -8.35 -7.96 -1.77
CA MET A 173 -7.85 -8.08 -3.14
C MET A 173 -6.38 -8.48 -3.17
N ARG A 174 -5.59 -7.96 -2.23
CA ARG A 174 -4.13 -8.04 -2.26
C ARG A 174 -3.59 -8.59 -0.95
N GLN A 175 -2.70 -9.58 -1.07
CA GLN A 175 -2.03 -10.23 0.05
C GLN A 175 -1.17 -9.23 0.85
N GLU A 176 -0.48 -8.33 0.17
CA GLU A 176 0.30 -7.23 0.76
C GLU A 176 -0.55 -6.35 1.68
N CYS A 177 -1.69 -5.86 1.17
CA CYS A 177 -2.58 -5.02 1.96
C CYS A 177 -3.20 -5.77 3.13
N ARG A 178 -3.48 -7.07 2.95
CA ARG A 178 -3.94 -7.94 4.04
C ARG A 178 -2.89 -8.08 5.13
N PHE A 179 -1.64 -8.28 4.77
CA PHE A 179 -0.52 -8.38 5.71
C PHE A 179 -0.34 -7.08 6.49
N ARG A 180 -0.32 -5.95 5.79
CA ARG A 180 -0.24 -4.62 6.41
C ARG A 180 -1.42 -4.34 7.36
N ASN A 181 -2.64 -4.72 6.97
CA ASN A 181 -3.81 -4.58 7.82
C ASN A 181 -3.74 -5.45 9.09
N MET A 182 -3.06 -6.61 9.05
CA MET A 182 -2.82 -7.42 10.26
C MET A 182 -1.88 -6.69 11.22
N LEU A 183 -0.80 -6.10 10.72
CA LEU A 183 0.18 -5.36 11.54
C LEU A 183 -0.42 -4.06 12.11
N ASN A 184 -1.37 -3.45 11.43
CA ASN A 184 -2.07 -2.23 11.85
C ASN A 184 -3.49 -2.51 12.39
N SER A 185 -3.73 -3.73 12.88
CA SER A 185 -5.03 -4.15 13.41
C SER A 185 -5.28 -3.62 14.83
N GLN A 186 -6.54 -3.68 15.26
CA GLN A 186 -6.88 -3.41 16.65
C GLN A 186 -6.25 -4.43 17.62
N GLU A 187 -6.03 -5.66 17.16
CA GLU A 187 -5.32 -6.68 17.96
C GLU A 187 -3.87 -6.26 18.22
N ASN A 188 -3.19 -5.67 17.21
CA ASN A 188 -1.86 -5.11 17.38
C ASN A 188 -1.87 -3.91 18.35
N TYR A 189 -2.87 -3.04 18.27
CA TYR A 189 -3.03 -1.93 19.21
C TYR A 189 -3.17 -2.42 20.66
N TYR A 190 -4.03 -3.41 20.91
CA TYR A 190 -4.15 -4.00 22.27
C TYR A 190 -2.87 -4.70 22.72
N PHE A 191 -2.16 -5.33 21.80
CA PHE A 191 -0.84 -5.88 22.10
C PHE A 191 0.13 -4.77 22.56
N LEU A 192 0.21 -3.64 21.84
CA LEU A 192 1.07 -2.52 22.25
C LEU A 192 0.66 -1.91 23.60
N LYS A 193 -0.65 -1.82 23.89
CA LYS A 193 -1.16 -1.43 25.22
C LYS A 193 -0.70 -2.41 26.31
N ASP A 194 -0.77 -3.71 26.05
CA ASP A 194 -0.30 -4.73 27.00
C ASP A 194 1.22 -4.62 27.20
N VAL A 195 1.99 -4.43 26.15
CA VAL A 195 3.44 -4.17 26.25
C VAL A 195 3.72 -2.96 27.13
N LEU A 196 3.04 -1.82 26.87
CA LEU A 196 3.20 -0.62 27.70
C LEU A 196 2.88 -0.88 29.19
N LYS A 197 1.78 -1.57 29.46
CA LYS A 197 1.38 -1.92 30.83
C LYS A 197 2.45 -2.80 31.50
N ARG A 198 2.91 -3.83 30.84
CA ARG A 198 3.88 -4.77 31.38
C ARG A 198 5.26 -4.15 31.60
N LEU A 199 5.69 -3.24 30.69
CA LEU A 199 6.92 -2.48 30.88
C LEU A 199 6.90 -1.63 32.17
N LYS A 200 5.71 -1.12 32.55
CA LYS A 200 5.52 -0.34 33.79
C LYS A 200 5.36 -1.18 35.05
N GLU A 201 4.74 -2.35 34.95
CA GLU A 201 4.32 -3.14 36.10
C GLU A 201 5.23 -4.34 36.38
N GLU A 202 5.92 -4.91 35.38
CA GLU A 202 6.71 -6.13 35.47
C GLU A 202 8.21 -5.82 35.34
N PRO A 203 9.01 -5.85 36.43
CA PRO A 203 10.43 -5.43 36.39
C PRO A 203 11.29 -6.21 35.39
N ASP A 204 11.00 -7.49 35.14
CA ASP A 204 11.80 -8.35 34.27
C ASP A 204 11.33 -8.33 32.80
N PHE A 205 10.19 -7.69 32.51
CA PHE A 205 9.60 -7.70 31.16
C PHE A 205 10.42 -6.87 30.16
N GLY A 206 11.03 -5.78 30.61
CA GLY A 206 11.88 -4.93 29.76
C GLY A 206 13.01 -5.71 29.10
N ALA A 207 13.71 -6.56 29.86
CA ALA A 207 14.77 -7.40 29.30
C ALA A 207 14.24 -8.42 28.27
N ALA A 208 13.07 -8.99 28.51
CA ALA A 208 12.44 -9.92 27.57
C ALA A 208 11.99 -9.23 26.27
N ALA A 209 11.43 -8.02 26.36
CA ALA A 209 11.03 -7.22 25.21
C ALA A 209 12.27 -6.80 24.38
N ALA A 210 13.34 -6.34 25.05
CA ALA A 210 14.60 -5.99 24.40
C ALA A 210 15.19 -7.17 23.60
N ALA A 211 15.26 -8.36 24.21
CA ALA A 211 15.75 -9.56 23.52
C ALA A 211 14.95 -9.92 22.26
N ARG A 212 13.63 -9.72 22.28
CA ARG A 212 12.77 -9.94 21.09
C ARG A 212 13.04 -8.89 20.01
N LEU A 213 13.15 -7.61 20.38
CA LEU A 213 13.45 -6.53 19.44
C LEU A 213 14.84 -6.72 18.80
N GLU A 214 15.86 -7.14 19.58
CA GLU A 214 17.17 -7.51 19.05
C GLU A 214 17.07 -8.67 18.05
N THR A 215 16.30 -9.70 18.38
CA THR A 215 16.07 -10.85 17.47
C THR A 215 15.43 -10.41 16.17
N ILE A 216 14.42 -9.52 16.21
CA ILE A 216 13.77 -8.96 15.02
C ILE A 216 14.76 -8.15 14.20
N SER A 217 15.48 -7.22 14.81
CA SER A 217 16.51 -6.41 14.16
C SER A 217 17.55 -7.29 13.43
N HIS A 218 18.07 -8.30 14.09
CA HIS A 218 19.01 -9.26 13.51
C HIS A 218 18.38 -10.11 12.40
N THR A 219 17.10 -10.45 12.51
CA THR A 219 16.36 -11.19 11.47
C THR A 219 16.19 -10.36 10.22
N ILE A 220 15.90 -9.06 10.36
CA ILE A 220 15.73 -8.14 9.24
C ILE A 220 17.08 -7.88 8.56
N LEU A 221 18.12 -7.55 9.33
CA LEU A 221 19.43 -7.19 8.80
C LEU A 221 20.25 -8.40 8.34
N ASN A 222 19.73 -9.08 7.33
CA ASN A 222 20.41 -10.16 6.65
C ASN A 222 20.37 -9.97 5.13
N ARG A 223 21.28 -10.63 4.41
CA ARG A 223 21.37 -10.52 2.94
C ARG A 223 20.71 -11.68 2.18
N ARG A 224 19.95 -12.55 2.87
CA ARG A 224 19.17 -13.59 2.21
C ARG A 224 18.01 -12.93 1.47
N ASP A 225 17.91 -13.17 0.18
CA ASP A 225 16.87 -12.62 -0.69
C ASP A 225 16.72 -11.08 -0.61
N LEU A 226 17.79 -10.39 -0.13
CA LEU A 226 17.86 -8.94 -0.09
C LEU A 226 17.78 -8.38 -1.51
N VAL A 227 16.91 -7.39 -1.70
CA VAL A 227 16.80 -6.69 -2.98
C VAL A 227 17.15 -5.22 -2.80
N PHE A 228 18.04 -4.72 -3.65
CA PHE A 228 18.40 -3.30 -3.72
C PHE A 228 17.95 -2.71 -5.06
N LEU A 229 17.26 -1.59 -5.01
CA LEU A 229 16.85 -0.81 -6.18
C LEU A 229 17.47 0.58 -6.11
N ALA A 230 18.05 1.05 -7.22
CA ALA A 230 18.54 2.42 -7.34
C ALA A 230 18.18 3.04 -8.70
N ALA A 231 17.73 4.29 -8.67
CA ALA A 231 17.56 5.10 -9.86
C ALA A 231 18.36 6.41 -9.67
N ALA A 232 19.29 6.69 -10.58
CA ALA A 232 20.16 7.86 -10.49
C ALA A 232 20.71 8.22 -11.87
N SER A 233 21.52 9.29 -11.95
CA SER A 233 22.24 9.68 -13.17
C SER A 233 23.15 8.55 -13.68
N PRO A 234 23.21 8.31 -15.00
CA PRO A 234 23.98 7.19 -15.57
C PRO A 234 25.46 7.15 -15.17
N ASP A 235 26.07 8.29 -14.97
CA ASP A 235 27.50 8.45 -14.66
C ASP A 235 27.87 8.00 -13.26
N VAL A 236 26.92 7.97 -12.32
CA VAL A 236 27.15 7.56 -10.90
C VAL A 236 26.67 6.15 -10.58
N LEU A 237 25.82 5.54 -11.44
CA LEU A 237 25.22 4.23 -11.14
C LEU A 237 26.26 3.13 -10.86
N GLY A 238 27.37 3.10 -11.62
CA GLY A 238 28.42 2.10 -11.42
C GLY A 238 29.09 2.20 -10.04
N THR A 239 29.32 3.43 -9.58
CA THR A 239 29.89 3.68 -8.24
C THR A 239 28.88 3.31 -7.15
N LEU A 240 27.60 3.70 -7.32
CA LEU A 240 26.54 3.35 -6.38
C LEU A 240 26.36 1.83 -6.24
N GLU A 241 26.39 1.10 -7.36
CA GLU A 241 26.33 -0.37 -7.35
C GLU A 241 27.48 -0.99 -6.58
N GLN A 242 28.71 -0.52 -6.80
CA GLN A 242 29.88 -1.03 -6.10
C GLN A 242 29.82 -0.76 -4.61
N THR A 243 29.50 0.49 -4.22
CA THR A 243 29.34 0.90 -2.83
C THR A 243 28.25 0.06 -2.12
N ALA A 244 27.10 -0.09 -2.75
CA ALA A 244 26.02 -0.93 -2.21
C ALA A 244 26.45 -2.38 -2.04
N ALA A 245 27.15 -2.96 -3.04
CA ALA A 245 27.65 -4.33 -2.96
C ALA A 245 28.64 -4.53 -1.80
N ASP A 246 29.54 -3.57 -1.59
CA ASP A 246 30.54 -3.60 -0.53
C ASP A 246 29.94 -3.48 0.87
N ILE A 247 28.95 -2.61 1.04
CA ILE A 247 28.28 -2.39 2.35
C ILE A 247 27.31 -3.55 2.64
N LEU A 248 26.36 -3.82 1.74
CA LEU A 248 25.33 -4.84 1.94
C LEU A 248 25.94 -6.26 1.96
N GLY A 249 27.06 -6.45 1.27
CA GLY A 249 27.81 -7.71 1.28
C GLY A 249 28.39 -8.09 2.65
N ARG A 250 28.51 -7.13 3.58
CA ARG A 250 28.97 -7.37 4.98
C ARG A 250 27.86 -7.87 5.90
N LEU A 251 26.58 -7.71 5.50
CA LEU A 251 25.46 -8.21 6.27
C LEU A 251 25.54 -9.74 6.41
N PRO A 252 25.11 -10.31 7.54
CA PRO A 252 25.12 -11.75 7.75
C PRO A 252 24.22 -12.47 6.73
N VAL A 253 24.48 -13.76 6.55
CA VAL A 253 23.57 -14.69 5.86
C VAL A 253 23.07 -15.66 6.89
N PHE A 254 21.77 -15.72 7.13
CA PHE A 254 21.23 -16.82 7.92
C PHE A 254 21.40 -18.13 7.15
N LYS A 255 22.01 -19.12 7.81
CA LYS A 255 22.14 -20.48 7.27
C LYS A 255 20.75 -21.09 7.13
N GLU A 256 20.57 -21.91 6.08
CA GLU A 256 19.39 -22.74 5.87
C GLU A 256 19.01 -23.48 7.17
N GLY A 257 17.79 -23.35 7.60
CA GLY A 257 17.29 -24.01 8.83
C GLY A 257 16.18 -23.24 9.55
N HIS A 258 16.03 -21.96 9.30
CA HIS A 258 14.82 -21.27 9.74
C HIS A 258 13.73 -21.61 8.72
N SER A 259 12.88 -22.55 9.10
CA SER A 259 11.61 -22.81 8.43
C SER A 259 10.93 -21.44 8.30
N SER A 260 10.48 -21.08 7.11
CA SER A 260 9.62 -19.92 6.94
C SER A 260 8.42 -20.10 7.86
N SER A 261 8.49 -19.49 9.05
CA SER A 261 7.40 -19.45 10.03
C SER A 261 6.48 -18.28 9.77
N ALA A 262 6.82 -17.49 8.74
CA ALA A 262 5.98 -16.37 8.32
C ALA A 262 4.53 -16.84 8.14
N PRO A 263 3.57 -16.15 8.73
CA PRO A 263 2.19 -16.54 8.58
C PRO A 263 1.83 -16.49 7.10
N ALA A 264 1.27 -17.59 6.62
CA ALA A 264 0.63 -17.58 5.33
C ALA A 264 -0.54 -16.59 5.39
N VAL A 265 -0.40 -15.46 4.72
CA VAL A 265 -1.49 -14.49 4.59
C VAL A 265 -2.36 -14.93 3.44
N TRP A 266 -3.49 -15.51 3.77
CA TRP A 266 -4.46 -15.95 2.77
C TRP A 266 -5.50 -14.88 2.52
N LEU A 267 -5.78 -14.58 1.26
CA LEU A 267 -6.95 -13.79 0.92
C LEU A 267 -8.20 -14.62 1.23
N PRO A 268 -9.28 -14.00 1.78
CA PRO A 268 -10.51 -14.72 2.05
C PRO A 268 -11.09 -15.33 0.77
N ASP A 269 -11.57 -16.57 0.84
CA ASP A 269 -12.22 -17.25 -0.30
C ASP A 269 -13.52 -16.57 -0.74
N GLN A 270 -14.20 -15.93 0.20
CA GLN A 270 -15.43 -15.18 -0.03
C GLN A 270 -15.24 -13.70 0.27
N ARG A 271 -15.84 -12.88 -0.58
CA ARG A 271 -15.88 -11.43 -0.35
C ARG A 271 -16.88 -11.15 0.77
N GLN A 272 -16.47 -10.27 1.68
CA GLN A 272 -17.24 -9.94 2.88
C GLN A 272 -17.73 -8.49 2.82
N LYS A 273 -18.82 -8.26 3.55
CA LYS A 273 -19.30 -6.91 3.87
C LYS A 273 -18.93 -6.61 5.32
N LEU A 274 -17.90 -5.79 5.48
CA LEU A 274 -17.33 -5.42 6.77
C LEU A 274 -17.77 -4.01 7.15
N ALA A 275 -18.18 -3.83 8.40
CA ALA A 275 -18.28 -2.51 9.00
C ALA A 275 -17.30 -2.35 10.15
N VAL A 276 -16.75 -1.14 10.28
CA VAL A 276 -15.89 -0.74 11.40
C VAL A 276 -16.44 0.55 12.00
N CYS A 277 -16.85 0.47 13.26
CA CYS A 277 -17.31 1.62 14.03
C CYS A 277 -16.11 2.36 14.60
N VAL A 278 -16.04 3.67 14.34
CA VAL A 278 -15.04 4.60 14.87
C VAL A 278 -15.75 5.87 15.36
N GLU A 279 -15.07 6.72 16.11
CA GLU A 279 -15.58 8.03 16.50
C GLU A 279 -15.63 9.00 15.32
N ALA A 280 -16.61 8.82 14.44
CA ALA A 280 -16.84 9.68 13.29
C ALA A 280 -18.28 10.16 13.25
N SER A 281 -18.55 11.29 12.59
CA SER A 281 -19.91 11.83 12.39
C SER A 281 -20.64 11.20 11.21
N CYS A 282 -19.90 10.73 10.21
CA CYS A 282 -20.39 10.18 8.94
C CYS A 282 -19.69 8.85 8.62
N GLN A 283 -20.00 8.29 7.47
CA GLN A 283 -19.44 7.03 7.01
C GLN A 283 -18.61 7.22 5.75
N GLU A 284 -17.60 6.36 5.62
CA GLU A 284 -16.79 6.14 4.44
C GLU A 284 -17.11 4.74 3.93
N THR A 285 -17.70 4.63 2.75
CA THR A 285 -18.09 3.34 2.20
C THR A 285 -17.34 3.06 0.90
N ARG A 286 -16.75 1.87 0.80
CA ARG A 286 -16.07 1.40 -0.40
C ARG A 286 -16.58 0.03 -0.83
N LEU A 287 -16.79 -0.11 -2.14
CA LEU A 287 -17.02 -1.39 -2.78
C LEU A 287 -15.85 -1.66 -3.74
N MET A 288 -15.17 -2.78 -3.54
CA MET A 288 -13.98 -3.15 -4.31
C MET A 288 -14.31 -4.27 -5.30
N GLY A 289 -14.30 -3.93 -6.58
CA GLY A 289 -14.55 -4.87 -7.68
C GLY A 289 -13.25 -5.43 -8.25
N ASP A 290 -13.07 -6.75 -8.14
CA ASP A 290 -11.89 -7.47 -8.62
C ASP A 290 -12.05 -7.89 -10.08
N PHE A 291 -11.19 -7.38 -10.95
CA PHE A 291 -11.08 -7.85 -12.33
C PHE A 291 -9.75 -8.54 -12.66
N HIS A 292 -8.91 -8.76 -11.63
CA HIS A 292 -7.66 -9.50 -11.79
C HIS A 292 -7.96 -10.93 -12.24
N GLY A 293 -7.27 -11.37 -13.30
CA GLY A 293 -7.52 -12.72 -13.83
C GLY A 293 -8.87 -12.91 -14.53
N ASN A 294 -9.73 -11.89 -14.61
CA ASN A 294 -10.99 -11.98 -15.34
C ASN A 294 -10.76 -11.70 -16.85
N PRO A 295 -10.82 -12.72 -17.74
CA PRO A 295 -10.58 -12.53 -19.16
C PRO A 295 -11.69 -11.75 -19.87
N ASP A 296 -12.88 -11.67 -19.27
CA ASP A 296 -14.01 -10.93 -19.82
C ASP A 296 -13.88 -9.43 -19.58
N PHE A 297 -13.08 -9.00 -18.58
CA PHE A 297 -12.89 -7.58 -18.30
C PHE A 297 -11.87 -6.97 -19.26
N LYS A 298 -12.22 -5.83 -19.86
CA LYS A 298 -11.42 -5.11 -20.85
C LYS A 298 -11.21 -3.67 -20.39
N GLY A 299 -10.06 -3.08 -20.73
CA GLY A 299 -9.74 -1.69 -20.41
C GLY A 299 -10.80 -0.71 -20.92
N ARG A 300 -11.38 -0.98 -22.09
CA ARG A 300 -12.47 -0.19 -22.69
C ARG A 300 -13.75 -0.12 -21.87
N TYR A 301 -13.86 -0.87 -20.76
CA TYR A 301 -15.02 -0.79 -19.87
C TYR A 301 -14.86 0.26 -18.76
N LEU A 302 -13.63 0.70 -18.49
CA LEU A 302 -13.35 1.73 -17.46
C LEU A 302 -14.02 3.08 -17.74
N PRO A 303 -14.07 3.61 -18.99
CA PRO A 303 -14.81 4.83 -19.29
C PRO A 303 -16.31 4.75 -18.93
N PHE A 304 -16.94 3.58 -19.07
CA PHE A 304 -18.33 3.40 -18.71
C PHE A 304 -18.56 3.38 -17.19
N LEU A 305 -17.60 2.85 -16.42
CA LEU A 305 -17.63 2.94 -14.97
C LEU A 305 -17.52 4.40 -14.50
N MET A 306 -16.65 5.19 -15.14
CA MET A 306 -16.55 6.63 -14.85
C MET A 306 -17.84 7.38 -15.19
N ALA A 307 -18.46 7.05 -16.34
CA ALA A 307 -19.76 7.61 -16.71
C ALA A 307 -20.86 7.25 -15.70
N ALA A 308 -20.88 6.02 -15.21
CA ALA A 308 -21.83 5.58 -14.19
C ALA A 308 -21.59 6.30 -12.85
N ALA A 309 -20.32 6.48 -12.47
CA ALA A 309 -19.99 7.24 -11.25
C ALA A 309 -20.49 8.69 -11.34
N ASP A 310 -20.25 9.37 -12.44
CA ASP A 310 -20.61 10.77 -12.65
C ASP A 310 -22.12 10.98 -12.86
N LYS A 311 -22.76 10.17 -13.73
CA LYS A 311 -24.14 10.39 -14.15
C LYS A 311 -25.20 9.65 -13.30
N TYR A 312 -24.79 8.66 -12.52
CA TYR A 312 -25.69 7.87 -11.68
C TYR A 312 -25.35 7.93 -10.19
N LEU A 313 -24.12 7.56 -9.78
CA LEU A 313 -23.76 7.51 -8.36
C LEU A 313 -23.70 8.89 -7.72
N LYS A 314 -23.00 9.82 -8.33
CA LYS A 314 -22.83 11.16 -7.78
C LYS A 314 -24.14 11.92 -7.60
N PRO A 315 -25.08 11.92 -8.55
CA PRO A 315 -26.42 12.51 -8.33
C PRO A 315 -27.20 11.84 -7.20
N ALA A 316 -27.19 10.51 -7.12
CA ALA A 316 -27.95 9.78 -6.12
C ALA A 316 -27.35 9.86 -4.71
N ILE A 317 -26.03 9.74 -4.59
CA ILE A 317 -25.33 9.67 -3.30
C ILE A 317 -25.02 11.06 -2.76
N ARG A 318 -24.44 11.95 -3.60
CA ARG A 318 -24.06 13.28 -3.15
C ARG A 318 -25.25 14.24 -3.11
N TYR A 319 -25.94 14.45 -4.25
CA TYR A 319 -26.93 15.52 -4.33
C TYR A 319 -28.28 15.16 -3.68
N GLN A 320 -28.67 13.88 -3.72
CA GLN A 320 -29.92 13.41 -3.12
C GLN A 320 -29.69 12.78 -1.75
N GLY A 321 -28.61 12.00 -1.59
CA GLY A 321 -28.28 11.27 -0.37
C GLY A 321 -27.56 12.09 0.70
N GLY A 322 -26.96 13.23 0.33
CA GLY A 322 -26.31 14.16 1.27
C GLY A 322 -24.86 13.81 1.61
N ALA A 323 -24.23 12.87 0.94
CA ALA A 323 -22.81 12.61 1.07
C ALA A 323 -21.97 13.80 0.57
N TYR A 324 -20.77 13.97 1.10
CA TYR A 324 -19.86 15.01 0.64
C TYR A 324 -19.43 14.78 -0.82
N ASP A 325 -19.01 13.54 -1.14
CA ASP A 325 -18.73 13.16 -2.52
C ASP A 325 -18.87 11.63 -2.71
N SER A 326 -18.87 11.21 -3.97
CA SER A 326 -18.82 9.81 -4.38
C SER A 326 -18.17 9.68 -5.75
N GLY A 327 -17.53 8.56 -6.03
CA GLY A 327 -16.84 8.38 -7.29
C GLY A 327 -16.35 6.97 -7.52
N ILE A 328 -15.37 6.88 -8.44
CA ILE A 328 -14.66 5.68 -8.78
C ILE A 328 -13.16 5.92 -8.84
N ASP A 329 -12.41 4.97 -8.31
CA ASP A 329 -10.99 4.82 -8.56
C ASP A 329 -10.75 3.45 -9.20
N PHE A 330 -9.68 3.29 -9.95
CA PHE A 330 -9.23 1.97 -10.42
C PHE A 330 -7.71 1.89 -10.48
N TYR A 331 -7.21 0.69 -10.30
CA TYR A 331 -5.79 0.42 -10.38
C TYR A 331 -5.51 -0.82 -11.22
N ILE A 332 -5.18 -0.60 -12.49
CA ILE A 332 -4.99 -1.66 -13.49
C ILE A 332 -3.90 -2.66 -13.06
N PRO A 333 -2.73 -2.24 -12.53
CA PRO A 333 -1.70 -3.18 -12.11
C PRO A 333 -2.16 -4.19 -11.06
N ALA A 334 -3.03 -3.80 -10.14
CA ALA A 334 -3.58 -4.71 -9.13
C ALA A 334 -4.92 -5.35 -9.55
N GLY A 335 -5.51 -4.90 -10.65
CA GLY A 335 -6.70 -5.50 -11.24
C GLY A 335 -8.01 -5.25 -10.51
N TYR A 336 -8.20 -4.05 -9.94
CA TYR A 336 -9.44 -3.68 -9.28
C TYR A 336 -9.96 -2.29 -9.69
N PHE A 337 -11.25 -2.07 -9.46
CA PHE A 337 -11.86 -0.76 -9.36
C PHE A 337 -12.57 -0.62 -8.00
N SER A 338 -12.70 0.62 -7.51
CA SER A 338 -13.35 0.94 -6.25
C SER A 338 -14.45 1.97 -6.48
N LEU A 339 -15.69 1.64 -6.12
CA LEU A 339 -16.76 2.63 -5.95
C LEU A 339 -16.70 3.12 -4.51
N TRP A 340 -16.80 4.44 -4.31
CA TRP A 340 -16.66 5.02 -2.98
C TRP A 340 -17.64 6.17 -2.71
N SER A 341 -17.98 6.34 -1.45
CA SER A 341 -18.64 7.54 -0.90
C SER A 341 -17.88 8.04 0.32
N THR A 342 -17.85 9.35 0.51
CA THR A 342 -17.17 9.99 1.63
C THR A 342 -18.10 10.93 2.38
N ALA A 343 -17.93 10.99 3.72
CA ALA A 343 -18.79 11.70 4.65
C ALA A 343 -20.29 11.46 4.36
N ASP A 344 -20.63 10.19 4.20
CA ASP A 344 -21.95 9.73 3.77
C ASP A 344 -22.85 9.50 4.99
N PRO A 345 -24.06 10.14 5.10
CA PRO A 345 -24.97 9.88 6.19
C PRO A 345 -25.73 8.55 6.04
N GLU A 346 -25.68 7.93 4.85
CA GLU A 346 -26.46 6.75 4.50
C GLU A 346 -25.57 5.54 4.22
N VAL A 347 -25.92 4.38 4.79
CA VAL A 347 -25.19 3.12 4.59
C VAL A 347 -25.90 2.23 3.57
N ARG A 348 -27.11 1.82 3.92
CA ARG A 348 -27.88 0.82 3.14
C ARG A 348 -28.21 1.28 1.74
N SER A 349 -28.62 2.55 1.60
CA SER A 349 -28.97 3.13 0.29
C SER A 349 -27.75 3.21 -0.61
N THR A 350 -26.61 3.65 -0.11
CA THR A 350 -25.35 3.76 -0.84
C THR A 350 -24.86 2.40 -1.32
N ILE A 351 -24.86 1.37 -0.44
CA ILE A 351 -24.49 0.00 -0.84
C ILE A 351 -25.42 -0.52 -1.94
N LYS A 352 -26.73 -0.27 -1.86
CA LYS A 352 -27.67 -0.66 -2.92
C LYS A 352 -27.38 0.04 -4.24
N LEU A 353 -27.05 1.33 -4.21
CA LEU A 353 -26.69 2.10 -5.40
C LEU A 353 -25.41 1.55 -6.04
N PHE A 354 -24.39 1.24 -5.25
CA PHE A 354 -23.17 0.63 -5.75
C PHE A 354 -23.45 -0.71 -6.45
N LEU A 355 -24.21 -1.59 -5.80
CA LEU A 355 -24.56 -2.91 -6.38
C LEU A 355 -25.43 -2.82 -7.63
N ALA A 356 -26.22 -1.75 -7.76
CA ALA A 356 -27.09 -1.53 -8.93
C ALA A 356 -26.35 -0.86 -10.12
N THR A 357 -25.10 -0.44 -9.96
CA THR A 357 -24.36 0.33 -10.98
C THR A 357 -24.30 -0.38 -12.34
N GLY A 358 -24.08 -1.70 -12.36
CA GLY A 358 -24.05 -2.46 -13.60
C GLY A 358 -25.41 -2.44 -14.33
N ALA A 359 -26.50 -2.67 -13.62
CA ALA A 359 -27.84 -2.62 -14.18
C ALA A 359 -28.21 -1.20 -14.68
N GLN A 360 -27.86 -0.16 -13.93
CA GLN A 360 -28.10 1.23 -14.32
C GLN A 360 -27.28 1.64 -15.56
N LEU A 361 -26.04 1.17 -15.65
CA LEU A 361 -25.19 1.43 -16.80
C LEU A 361 -25.77 0.88 -18.10
N MET A 362 -26.55 -0.19 -18.04
CA MET A 362 -27.16 -0.80 -19.23
C MET A 362 -28.07 0.16 -20.01
N GLU A 363 -28.75 1.05 -19.30
CA GLU A 363 -29.72 2.03 -19.85
C GLU A 363 -29.24 3.50 -19.71
N LEU A 364 -28.02 3.70 -19.24
CA LEU A 364 -27.47 5.05 -19.02
C LEU A 364 -27.34 5.79 -20.37
N PRO A 365 -27.99 6.94 -20.55
CA PRO A 365 -27.84 7.69 -21.78
C PRO A 365 -26.45 8.32 -21.89
N LEU A 366 -25.75 7.99 -22.97
CA LEU A 366 -24.40 8.52 -23.29
C LEU A 366 -24.36 8.99 -24.73
N THR A 367 -23.83 10.16 -24.97
CA THR A 367 -23.45 10.64 -26.31
C THR A 367 -22.02 10.23 -26.63
N HIS A 368 -21.62 10.34 -27.89
CA HIS A 368 -20.24 10.10 -28.32
C HIS A 368 -19.28 11.07 -27.63
N GLU A 369 -19.63 12.37 -27.59
CA GLU A 369 -18.81 13.42 -26.99
C GLU A 369 -18.58 13.19 -25.47
N GLU A 370 -19.64 12.79 -24.75
CA GLU A 370 -19.50 12.42 -23.33
C GLU A 370 -18.59 11.22 -23.12
N LEU A 371 -18.73 10.17 -23.98
CA LEU A 371 -17.88 9.00 -23.89
C LEU A 371 -16.42 9.33 -24.18
N ASP A 372 -16.15 10.18 -25.18
CA ASP A 372 -14.80 10.66 -25.48
C ASP A 372 -14.17 11.36 -24.25
N GLY A 373 -14.93 12.18 -23.52
CA GLY A 373 -14.48 12.79 -22.26
C GLY A 373 -14.12 11.75 -21.19
N TYR A 374 -14.94 10.70 -21.05
CA TYR A 374 -14.65 9.62 -20.10
C TYR A 374 -13.48 8.75 -20.54
N ILE A 375 -13.24 8.56 -21.83
CA ILE A 375 -12.05 7.87 -22.35
C ILE A 375 -10.80 8.65 -21.97
N LEU A 376 -10.77 9.96 -22.21
CA LEU A 376 -9.64 10.82 -21.86
C LEU A 376 -9.34 10.76 -20.36
N ASN A 377 -10.37 10.87 -19.54
CA ASN A 377 -10.25 10.80 -18.08
C ASN A 377 -9.72 9.43 -17.61
N ALA A 378 -10.30 8.34 -18.10
CA ALA A 378 -9.85 6.98 -17.74
C ALA A 378 -8.40 6.73 -18.18
N TYR A 379 -8.03 7.21 -19.36
CA TYR A 379 -6.68 7.07 -19.87
C TYR A 379 -5.67 7.87 -19.05
N ALA A 380 -5.99 9.13 -18.69
CA ALA A 380 -5.15 9.97 -17.85
C ALA A 380 -4.96 9.36 -16.44
N GLN A 381 -6.01 8.79 -15.86
CA GLN A 381 -5.92 8.10 -14.56
C GLN A 381 -5.08 6.81 -14.65
N ALA A 382 -5.17 6.08 -15.75
CA ALA A 382 -4.41 4.85 -15.96
C ALA A 382 -2.90 5.09 -16.16
N LEU A 383 -2.53 6.25 -16.71
CA LEU A 383 -1.16 6.64 -16.99
C LEU A 383 -0.60 7.50 -15.85
N PRO A 384 0.22 6.93 -14.98
CA PRO A 384 0.93 7.74 -13.99
C PRO A 384 1.90 8.70 -14.69
N PRO A 385 2.24 9.85 -14.08
CA PRO A 385 3.21 10.78 -14.62
C PRO A 385 4.50 10.07 -15.00
N SER A 386 5.01 10.35 -16.21
CA SER A 386 6.22 9.72 -16.76
C SER A 386 7.46 10.54 -16.45
N GLY A 387 8.62 9.89 -16.50
CA GLY A 387 9.91 10.56 -16.63
C GLY A 387 10.63 10.93 -15.34
N THR A 388 10.22 10.43 -14.20
CA THR A 388 10.85 10.72 -12.91
C THR A 388 11.56 9.49 -12.32
N LEU A 389 12.37 9.70 -11.28
CA LEU A 389 12.98 8.64 -10.47
C LEU A 389 11.93 7.60 -10.04
N SER A 390 10.76 8.06 -9.58
CA SER A 390 9.65 7.20 -9.15
C SER A 390 9.13 6.26 -10.24
N THR A 391 9.16 6.68 -11.51
CA THR A 391 8.78 5.81 -12.63
C THR A 391 9.80 4.69 -12.83
N ARG A 392 11.11 4.99 -12.71
CA ARG A 392 12.17 3.97 -12.79
C ARG A 392 12.02 2.95 -11.66
N MET A 393 11.84 3.44 -10.43
CA MET A 393 11.61 2.58 -9.25
C MET A 393 10.38 1.69 -9.43
N ARG A 394 9.29 2.22 -9.99
CA ARG A 394 8.07 1.45 -10.27
C ARG A 394 8.29 0.33 -11.28
N HIS A 395 9.04 0.56 -12.34
CA HIS A 395 9.33 -0.47 -13.35
C HIS A 395 10.19 -1.59 -12.77
N MET A 396 11.22 -1.25 -11.99
CA MET A 396 12.05 -2.24 -11.30
C MET A 396 11.23 -3.07 -10.30
N ARG A 397 10.36 -2.41 -9.50
CA ARG A 397 9.45 -3.12 -8.58
C ARG A 397 8.49 -4.07 -9.28
N ARG A 398 7.94 -3.68 -10.44
CA ARG A 398 7.08 -4.56 -11.23
C ARG A 398 7.82 -5.80 -11.71
N ASP A 399 9.06 -5.67 -12.17
CA ASP A 399 9.90 -6.82 -12.55
C ASP A 399 10.23 -7.70 -11.33
N MET A 400 10.57 -7.08 -10.21
CA MET A 400 10.89 -7.78 -8.97
C MET A 400 9.74 -8.71 -8.53
N VAL A 401 8.50 -8.27 -8.64
CA VAL A 401 7.32 -9.07 -8.28
C VAL A 401 6.71 -9.84 -9.46
N ASN A 402 7.44 -9.93 -10.58
CA ASN A 402 7.04 -10.62 -11.80
C ASN A 402 5.66 -10.18 -12.33
N MET A 403 5.37 -8.87 -12.27
CA MET A 403 4.09 -8.31 -12.72
C MET A 403 4.03 -8.27 -14.25
N ASP A 404 2.92 -8.74 -14.83
CA ASP A 404 2.72 -8.74 -16.30
C ASP A 404 2.51 -7.31 -16.84
N THR A 405 3.62 -6.61 -17.07
CA THR A 405 3.61 -5.24 -17.62
C THR A 405 3.00 -5.18 -19.02
N ARG A 406 3.13 -6.25 -19.82
CA ARG A 406 2.53 -6.30 -21.16
C ARG A 406 1.00 -6.27 -21.06
N ARG A 407 0.42 -7.10 -20.21
CA ARG A 407 -1.04 -7.11 -19.97
C ARG A 407 -1.54 -5.77 -19.44
N ILE A 408 -0.80 -5.13 -18.52
CA ILE A 408 -1.13 -3.79 -18.01
C ILE A 408 -1.19 -2.78 -19.16
N ASN A 409 -0.18 -2.74 -20.02
CA ASN A 409 -0.13 -1.82 -21.14
C ASN A 409 -1.22 -2.12 -22.20
N GLU A 410 -1.52 -3.39 -22.47
CA GLU A 410 -2.63 -3.80 -23.33
C GLU A 410 -3.98 -3.29 -22.78
N MET A 411 -4.21 -3.39 -21.47
CA MET A 411 -5.43 -2.86 -20.85
C MET A 411 -5.50 -1.33 -20.91
N ILE A 412 -4.40 -0.63 -20.67
CA ILE A 412 -4.35 0.84 -20.79
C ILE A 412 -4.64 1.26 -22.24
N SER A 413 -3.98 0.62 -23.20
CA SER A 413 -4.21 0.89 -24.62
C SER A 413 -5.65 0.64 -25.05
N ASP A 414 -6.28 -0.39 -24.47
CA ASP A 414 -7.66 -0.77 -24.81
C ASP A 414 -8.70 0.25 -24.32
N ILE A 415 -8.39 1.10 -23.35
CA ILE A 415 -9.28 2.20 -22.91
C ILE A 415 -9.71 3.07 -24.09
N ARG A 416 -8.79 3.37 -25.00
CA ARG A 416 -9.05 4.21 -26.19
C ARG A 416 -10.05 3.60 -27.16
N ASN A 417 -10.23 2.28 -27.11
CA ASN A 417 -11.13 1.54 -27.99
C ASN A 417 -12.59 1.49 -27.47
N ALA A 418 -12.91 2.22 -26.40
CA ALA A 418 -14.28 2.29 -25.91
C ALA A 418 -15.20 2.94 -26.97
N ALA A 419 -16.37 2.35 -27.20
CA ALA A 419 -17.38 2.85 -28.12
C ALA A 419 -18.76 2.52 -27.54
N LEU A 420 -19.79 3.31 -27.85
CA LEU A 420 -21.14 3.14 -27.31
C LEU A 420 -21.71 1.72 -27.49
N CYS A 421 -21.33 1.03 -28.57
CA CYS A 421 -21.73 -0.36 -28.79
C CYS A 421 -21.23 -1.35 -27.72
N HIS A 422 -20.17 -1.00 -26.95
CA HIS A 422 -19.63 -1.82 -25.86
C HIS A 422 -20.38 -1.64 -24.54
N GLN A 423 -21.24 -0.61 -24.39
CA GLN A 423 -21.88 -0.25 -23.12
C GLN A 423 -22.64 -1.42 -22.48
N LYS A 424 -23.46 -2.15 -23.25
CA LYS A 424 -24.24 -3.28 -22.73
C LYS A 424 -23.37 -4.47 -22.32
N GLU A 425 -22.27 -4.71 -23.04
CA GLU A 425 -21.28 -5.74 -22.67
C GLU A 425 -20.58 -5.35 -21.38
N ALA A 426 -20.07 -4.11 -21.29
CA ALA A 426 -19.45 -3.55 -20.09
C ALA A 426 -20.38 -3.68 -18.88
N ALA A 427 -21.63 -3.24 -19.02
CA ALA A 427 -22.65 -3.32 -17.97
C ALA A 427 -22.80 -4.72 -17.39
N ARG A 428 -22.90 -5.75 -18.26
CA ARG A 428 -23.04 -7.16 -17.82
C ARG A 428 -21.80 -7.68 -17.11
N VAL A 429 -20.60 -7.33 -17.59
CA VAL A 429 -19.34 -7.75 -16.96
C VAL A 429 -19.17 -7.09 -15.61
N ILE A 430 -19.42 -5.78 -15.53
CA ILE A 430 -19.36 -5.00 -14.31
C ILE A 430 -20.36 -5.53 -13.28
N ASP A 431 -21.61 -5.78 -13.66
CA ASP A 431 -22.66 -6.31 -12.78
C ASP A 431 -22.25 -7.64 -12.12
N ARG A 432 -21.64 -8.55 -12.91
CA ARG A 432 -21.10 -9.82 -12.38
C ARG A 432 -19.98 -9.61 -11.37
N ILE A 433 -19.12 -8.61 -11.58
CA ILE A 433 -18.02 -8.27 -10.66
C ILE A 433 -18.60 -7.68 -9.38
N LEU A 434 -19.52 -6.73 -9.48
CA LEU A 434 -20.17 -6.10 -8.33
C LEU A 434 -20.86 -7.10 -7.41
N GLY A 435 -21.51 -8.12 -7.98
CA GLY A 435 -22.15 -9.20 -7.22
C GLY A 435 -21.19 -10.06 -6.38
N ARG A 436 -19.87 -9.94 -6.61
CA ARG A 436 -18.81 -10.68 -5.89
C ARG A 436 -17.83 -9.77 -5.16
N SER A 437 -18.15 -8.51 -5.06
CA SER A 437 -17.26 -7.48 -4.52
C SER A 437 -17.20 -7.51 -2.99
N ALA A 438 -16.07 -7.11 -2.44
CA ALA A 438 -15.95 -6.78 -1.02
C ALA A 438 -16.52 -5.37 -0.78
N ILE A 439 -17.17 -5.18 0.37
CA ILE A 439 -17.70 -3.90 0.80
C ILE A 439 -17.18 -3.60 2.19
N VAL A 440 -16.64 -2.42 2.39
CA VAL A 440 -16.18 -1.94 3.69
C VAL A 440 -16.81 -0.58 3.96
N THR A 441 -17.39 -0.44 5.15
CA THR A 441 -17.89 0.83 5.67
C THR A 441 -17.17 1.13 6.99
N VAL A 442 -16.58 2.30 7.10
CA VAL A 442 -15.97 2.80 8.34
C VAL A 442 -16.69 4.06 8.77
N GLY A 443 -17.10 4.19 10.03
CA GLY A 443 -17.75 5.40 10.48
C GLY A 443 -18.56 5.28 11.75
N ASN A 444 -19.60 6.09 11.85
CA ASN A 444 -20.41 6.27 13.05
C ASN A 444 -21.14 4.99 13.47
N GLU A 445 -20.93 4.56 14.72
CA GLU A 445 -21.54 3.36 15.29
C GLU A 445 -23.05 3.34 15.16
N LYS A 446 -23.72 4.45 15.48
CA LYS A 446 -25.18 4.56 15.46
C LYS A 446 -25.77 4.29 14.07
N CYS A 447 -25.12 4.82 13.03
CA CYS A 447 -25.55 4.65 11.64
C CYS A 447 -25.27 3.22 11.16
N ILE A 448 -24.11 2.68 11.46
CA ILE A 448 -23.74 1.31 11.13
C ILE A 448 -24.68 0.31 11.82
N MET A 449 -24.92 0.49 13.13
CA MET A 449 -25.78 -0.41 13.90
C MET A 449 -27.26 -0.37 13.49
N ARG A 450 -27.75 0.79 12.99
CA ARG A 450 -29.09 0.91 12.36
C ARG A 450 -29.24 -0.05 11.18
N ASP A 451 -28.17 -0.22 10.39
CA ASP A 451 -28.15 -1.00 9.17
C ASP A 451 -27.27 -2.28 9.26
N LYS A 452 -27.04 -2.79 10.49
CA LYS A 452 -26.12 -3.90 10.77
C LYS A 452 -26.38 -5.19 9.98
N ASP A 453 -27.64 -5.44 9.59
CA ASP A 453 -28.06 -6.61 8.82
C ASP A 453 -27.56 -6.59 7.36
N VAL A 454 -26.99 -5.44 6.91
CA VAL A 454 -26.33 -5.34 5.60
C VAL A 454 -24.95 -5.99 5.61
N PHE A 455 -24.32 -6.11 6.79
CA PHE A 455 -22.93 -6.55 6.96
C PHE A 455 -22.84 -7.99 7.45
N ASP A 456 -21.80 -8.68 6.99
CA ASP A 456 -21.45 -10.03 7.49
C ASP A 456 -20.71 -9.94 8.84
N GLN A 457 -19.96 -8.83 9.04
CA GLN A 457 -19.20 -8.56 10.26
C GLN A 457 -19.24 -7.07 10.62
N VAL A 458 -19.40 -6.79 11.91
CA VAL A 458 -19.26 -5.42 12.46
C VAL A 458 -18.19 -5.47 13.55
N LEU A 459 -17.16 -4.64 13.41
CA LEU A 459 -16.12 -4.41 14.40
C LEU A 459 -16.37 -3.07 15.06
N ILE A 460 -16.21 -3.00 16.38
CA ILE A 460 -16.32 -1.75 17.13
C ILE A 460 -14.92 -1.45 17.68
N TYR A 461 -14.33 -0.38 17.17
CA TYR A 461 -13.08 0.14 17.69
C TYR A 461 -13.43 1.08 18.83
N HIS A 462 -13.27 0.60 20.06
CA HIS A 462 -13.50 1.41 21.25
C HIS A 462 -12.22 2.15 21.63
N THR A 463 -12.37 3.43 21.83
CA THR A 463 -11.45 4.25 22.62
C THR A 463 -11.76 4.05 24.10
N ASP A 464 -11.28 2.99 24.69
CA ASP A 464 -11.26 2.88 26.13
C ASP A 464 -10.13 3.77 26.69
N TYR A 465 -10.40 5.05 26.78
CA TYR A 465 -9.65 5.93 27.67
C TYR A 465 -10.10 5.63 29.11
N VAL A 466 -9.35 4.77 29.79
CA VAL A 466 -9.38 4.69 31.25
C VAL A 466 -8.01 5.07 31.76
#